data_6e1891dd37a4011065ca1fb0c2714bfc
#
_entry.id   6e1891dd37a4011065ca1fb0c2714bfc
#
_cell.length_a   1.000
_cell.length_b   1.000
_cell.length_c   1.000
_cell.angle_alpha   90.00
_cell.angle_beta   90.00
_cell.angle_gamma   90.00
#
_symmetry.space_group_name_H-M   'P 1'
#
loop_
_entity.id
_entity.type
_entity.pdbx_description
1 polymer ?
#
loop_
_entity_poly.entity_id
_entity_poly.type
_entity_poly.pdbx_seq_one_letter_code
_entity_poly.pdbx_strand_id
1 'polypeptide(L)'
;QAEEELKLAASRFQWICYADMPLVPADMELQLYPVDLDTCSLSEAHLNYIQSQTEEKRAMLNVERSRFFPELSVGYVRQNILPDKGLDSWMVGVSFPVWFLSQRSKVRQARFEMDKAQMQAEADRRNLELKVSELRASLRRYGESIRYYTASALVEADNLMKTADLQFRESETDISEYVQSMNAALEIRKGYVETVYQYNVAALEYELYHQ
;
A
#
# COMPACT_ATOMS: atom_id res chain seq x y z
N GLN A 1 12.62 -21.12 -18.49
CA GLN A 1 12.28 -19.74 -18.14
C GLN A 1 11.11 -19.71 -17.15
N ALA A 2 9.92 -20.30 -17.47
CA ALA A 2 8.76 -20.33 -16.57
C ALA A 2 9.05 -21.06 -15.24
N GLU A 3 9.84 -22.14 -15.23
CA GLU A 3 10.24 -22.84 -14.00
C GLU A 3 11.14 -21.97 -13.10
N GLU A 4 12.02 -21.17 -13.67
CA GLU A 4 12.88 -20.24 -12.92
C GLU A 4 12.06 -19.09 -12.33
N GLU A 5 11.10 -18.58 -13.06
CA GLU A 5 10.16 -17.54 -12.58
C GLU A 5 9.30 -18.08 -11.43
N LEU A 6 8.82 -19.32 -11.52
CA LEU A 6 8.09 -19.99 -10.45
C LEU A 6 8.94 -20.16 -9.19
N LYS A 7 10.17 -20.62 -9.31
CA LYS A 7 11.11 -20.77 -8.19
C LYS A 7 11.39 -19.42 -7.53
N LEU A 8 11.58 -18.36 -8.33
CA LEU A 8 11.81 -17.02 -7.83
C LEU A 8 10.58 -16.48 -7.06
N ALA A 9 9.38 -16.71 -7.60
CA ALA A 9 8.13 -16.32 -6.94
C ALA A 9 7.93 -17.08 -5.61
N ALA A 10 8.17 -18.39 -5.60
CA ALA A 10 8.11 -19.22 -4.40
C ALA A 10 9.12 -18.76 -3.33
N SER A 11 10.35 -18.43 -3.73
CA SER A 11 11.38 -17.92 -2.82
C SER A 11 10.99 -16.55 -2.23
N ARG A 12 10.40 -15.65 -3.03
CA ARG A 12 9.89 -14.37 -2.55
C ARG A 12 8.75 -14.56 -1.56
N PHE A 13 7.83 -15.46 -1.85
CA PHE A 13 6.70 -15.76 -0.96
C PHE A 13 7.19 -16.34 0.37
N GLN A 14 8.11 -17.29 0.34
CA GLN A 14 8.74 -17.86 1.53
C GLN A 14 9.41 -16.77 2.39
N TRP A 15 10.12 -15.85 1.75
CA TRP A 15 10.82 -14.76 2.43
C TRP A 15 9.85 -13.78 3.10
N ILE A 16 8.75 -13.42 2.43
CA ILE A 16 7.70 -12.54 2.96
C ILE A 16 7.00 -13.19 4.16
N CYS A 17 6.77 -14.51 4.10
CA CYS A 17 6.11 -15.26 5.17
C CYS A 17 7.06 -15.65 6.33
N TYR A 18 8.34 -15.29 6.26
CA TYR A 18 9.36 -15.71 7.25
C TYR A 18 9.36 -17.24 7.51
N ALA A 19 9.11 -18.03 6.47
CA ALA A 19 9.04 -19.48 6.58
C ALA A 19 10.40 -20.14 6.31
N ASP A 20 10.79 -21.09 7.17
CA ASP A 20 12.05 -21.85 7.00
C ASP A 20 11.94 -22.98 5.96
N MET A 21 10.70 -23.33 5.56
CA MET A 21 10.43 -24.38 4.57
C MET A 21 9.83 -23.81 3.29
N PRO A 22 10.06 -24.43 2.13
CA PRO A 22 9.44 -24.00 0.89
C PRO A 22 7.92 -24.12 0.99
N LEU A 23 7.24 -23.00 0.76
CA LEU A 23 5.79 -22.92 0.77
C LEU A 23 5.26 -23.24 -0.62
N VAL A 24 4.23 -24.09 -0.67
CA VAL A 24 3.47 -24.39 -1.89
C VAL A 24 2.05 -23.90 -1.67
N PRO A 25 1.43 -23.19 -2.63
CA PRO A 25 0.04 -22.82 -2.54
C PRO A 25 -0.85 -24.06 -2.33
N ALA A 26 -1.81 -23.98 -1.40
CA ALA A 26 -2.75 -25.07 -1.15
C ALA A 26 -3.72 -25.24 -2.33
N ASP A 27 -4.14 -24.14 -2.94
CA ASP A 27 -5.02 -24.11 -4.10
C ASP A 27 -4.21 -23.87 -5.36
N MET A 28 -4.31 -24.79 -6.31
CA MET A 28 -3.73 -24.66 -7.66
C MET A 28 -4.64 -23.93 -8.64
N GLU A 29 -5.91 -23.73 -8.29
CA GLU A 29 -6.87 -23.01 -9.13
C GLU A 29 -6.88 -21.53 -8.77
N LEU A 30 -6.77 -20.68 -9.78
CA LEU A 30 -6.90 -19.23 -9.65
C LEU A 30 -8.38 -18.90 -9.34
N GLN A 31 -8.66 -18.63 -8.07
CA GLN A 31 -9.96 -18.12 -7.63
C GLN A 31 -9.98 -16.60 -7.69
N LEU A 32 -11.16 -16.04 -7.98
CA LEU A 32 -11.37 -14.60 -7.92
C LEU A 32 -11.50 -14.17 -6.46
N TYR A 33 -10.72 -13.18 -6.09
CA TYR A 33 -10.84 -12.56 -4.76
C TYR A 33 -12.18 -11.79 -4.68
N PRO A 34 -13.03 -12.09 -3.68
CA PRO A 34 -14.31 -11.42 -3.54
C PRO A 34 -14.10 -9.97 -3.08
N VAL A 35 -14.65 -9.02 -3.85
CA VAL A 35 -14.57 -7.59 -3.53
C VAL A 35 -15.96 -6.98 -3.60
N ASP A 36 -16.33 -6.23 -2.57
CA ASP A 36 -17.52 -5.38 -2.58
C ASP A 36 -17.16 -4.01 -3.16
N LEU A 37 -17.73 -3.71 -4.34
CA LEU A 37 -17.52 -2.44 -5.04
C LEU A 37 -18.56 -1.36 -4.70
N ASP A 38 -19.61 -1.73 -3.95
CA ASP A 38 -20.73 -0.82 -3.67
C ASP A 38 -20.47 0.07 -2.46
N THR A 39 -19.67 -0.38 -1.53
CA THR A 39 -19.22 0.44 -0.40
C THR A 39 -18.12 1.42 -0.83
N CYS A 40 -18.31 2.70 -0.55
CA CYS A 40 -17.39 3.78 -0.92
C CYS A 40 -16.82 4.44 0.35
N SER A 41 -16.13 3.68 1.19
CA SER A 41 -15.37 4.22 2.33
C SER A 41 -13.88 4.25 2.02
N LEU A 42 -13.20 5.28 2.46
CA LEU A 42 -11.74 5.34 2.47
C LEU A 42 -11.26 4.75 3.79
N SER A 43 -10.13 4.07 3.76
CA SER A 43 -9.52 3.52 4.97
C SER A 43 -9.31 4.57 6.05
N GLU A 44 -9.96 4.38 7.21
CA GLU A 44 -9.80 5.26 8.35
C GLU A 44 -8.35 5.33 8.83
N ALA A 45 -7.60 4.25 8.70
CA ALA A 45 -6.19 4.21 9.07
C ALA A 45 -5.36 5.19 8.24
N HIS A 46 -5.58 5.23 6.91
CA HIS A 46 -4.91 6.17 6.02
C HIS A 46 -5.32 7.62 6.28
N LEU A 47 -6.60 7.87 6.51
CA LEU A 47 -7.11 9.22 6.84
C LEU A 47 -6.55 9.71 8.19
N ASN A 48 -6.51 8.85 9.20
CA ASN A 48 -5.94 9.16 10.52
C ASN A 48 -4.43 9.43 10.42
N TYR A 49 -3.70 8.68 9.57
CA TYR A 49 -2.28 8.93 9.33
C TYR A 49 -2.04 10.32 8.72
N ILE A 50 -2.80 10.68 7.68
CA ILE A 50 -2.73 12.01 7.05
C ILE A 50 -3.05 13.12 8.05
N GLN A 51 -4.08 12.93 8.89
CA GLN A 51 -4.46 13.89 9.91
C GLN A 51 -3.38 14.04 10.99
N SER A 52 -2.80 12.94 11.46
CA SER A 52 -1.77 12.95 12.50
C SER A 52 -0.53 13.76 12.12
N GLN A 53 -0.13 13.74 10.85
CA GLN A 53 0.97 14.57 10.34
C GLN A 53 0.66 16.08 10.46
N THR A 54 -0.58 16.47 10.19
CA THR A 54 -1.02 17.87 10.34
C THR A 54 -1.05 18.28 11.81
N GLU A 55 -1.53 17.37 12.68
CA GLU A 55 -1.57 17.60 14.13
C GLU A 55 -0.17 17.70 14.74
N GLU A 56 0.79 16.92 14.27
CA GLU A 56 2.21 17.04 14.64
C GLU A 56 2.74 18.44 14.37
N LYS A 57 2.55 18.98 13.16
CA LYS A 57 3.02 20.33 12.81
C LYS A 57 2.26 21.42 13.59
N ARG A 58 0.98 21.21 13.89
CA ARG A 58 0.21 22.09 14.78
C ARG A 58 0.76 22.08 16.20
N ALA A 59 1.12 20.91 16.73
CA ALA A 59 1.75 20.79 18.04
C ALA A 59 3.12 21.48 18.07
N MET A 60 3.94 21.31 17.04
CA MET A 60 5.22 22.02 16.91
C MET A 60 5.06 23.54 16.89
N LEU A 61 4.05 24.06 16.18
CA LEU A 61 3.72 25.50 16.19
C LEU A 61 3.36 25.96 17.61
N ASN A 62 2.58 25.18 18.35
CA ASN A 62 2.23 25.51 19.72
C ASN A 62 3.45 25.50 20.66
N VAL A 63 4.39 24.55 20.46
CA VAL A 63 5.67 24.54 21.19
C VAL A 63 6.47 25.80 20.89
N GLU A 64 6.60 26.23 19.63
CA GLU A 64 7.31 27.47 19.32
C GLU A 64 6.61 28.72 19.87
N ARG A 65 5.28 28.72 19.97
CA ARG A 65 4.52 29.79 20.64
C ARG A 65 4.72 29.78 22.14
N SER A 66 4.78 28.61 22.79
CA SER A 66 4.96 28.51 24.23
C SER A 66 6.33 29.04 24.69
N ARG A 67 7.33 29.06 23.83
CA ARG A 67 8.66 29.62 24.10
C ARG A 67 8.68 31.13 24.29
N PHE A 68 7.58 31.83 24.06
CA PHE A 68 7.44 33.23 24.46
C PHE A 68 7.11 33.40 25.94
N PHE A 69 6.63 32.35 26.61
CA PHE A 69 6.33 32.40 28.03
C PHE A 69 7.58 32.14 28.86
N PRO A 70 7.63 32.68 30.09
CA PRO A 70 8.72 32.39 31.01
C PRO A 70 8.78 30.89 31.33
N GLU A 71 9.99 30.36 31.38
CA GLU A 71 10.25 28.99 31.79
C GLU A 71 10.41 28.93 33.30
N LEU A 72 9.61 28.11 33.96
CA LEU A 72 9.71 27.84 35.37
C LEU A 72 10.46 26.52 35.57
N SER A 73 11.52 26.56 36.33
CA SER A 73 12.29 25.37 36.73
C SER A 73 12.22 25.15 38.23
N VAL A 74 11.95 23.93 38.64
CA VAL A 74 12.00 23.49 40.02
C VAL A 74 12.98 22.33 40.09
N GLY A 75 13.98 22.45 40.90
CA GLY A 75 15.00 21.43 41.12
C GLY A 75 15.09 21.04 42.60
N TYR A 76 15.30 19.78 42.85
CA TYR A 76 15.67 19.23 44.13
C TYR A 76 17.05 18.60 44.00
N VAL A 77 17.99 19.04 44.86
CA VAL A 77 19.36 18.51 44.86
C VAL A 77 19.68 18.02 46.26
N ARG A 78 20.08 16.76 46.36
CA ARG A 78 20.62 16.18 47.58
C ARG A 78 22.12 15.97 47.41
N GLN A 79 22.91 16.65 48.22
CA GLN A 79 24.37 16.53 48.21
C GLN A 79 24.86 15.94 49.53
N ASN A 80 25.67 14.90 49.43
CA ASN A 80 26.42 14.37 50.58
C ASN A 80 27.80 15.00 50.58
N ILE A 81 28.01 16.06 51.39
CA ILE A 81 29.28 16.78 51.45
C ILE A 81 30.19 16.20 52.52
N LEU A 82 29.65 15.52 53.50
CA LEU A 82 30.38 14.85 54.58
C LEU A 82 29.73 13.52 54.92
N PRO A 83 30.43 12.55 55.52
CA PRO A 83 29.86 11.20 55.71
C PRO A 83 28.59 11.14 56.56
N ASP A 84 28.21 12.20 57.26
CA ASP A 84 27.11 12.12 58.22
C ASP A 84 25.87 13.00 57.95
N LYS A 85 25.83 13.86 56.93
CA LYS A 85 24.65 14.70 56.68
C LYS A 85 24.43 14.96 55.19
N GLY A 86 23.32 14.43 54.63
CA GLY A 86 22.78 14.88 53.38
C GLY A 86 22.24 16.31 53.49
N LEU A 87 22.72 17.22 52.66
CA LEU A 87 22.13 18.55 52.51
C LEU A 87 21.08 18.48 51.38
N ASP A 88 19.84 18.74 51.74
CA ASP A 88 18.72 18.82 50.83
C ASP A 88 18.49 20.30 50.44
N SER A 89 18.51 20.61 49.18
CA SER A 89 18.21 21.95 48.66
C SER A 89 17.19 21.96 47.57
N TRP A 90 16.31 22.94 47.63
CA TRP A 90 15.33 23.21 46.58
C TRP A 90 15.80 24.44 45.79
N MET A 91 15.69 24.35 44.46
CA MET A 91 16.00 25.44 43.57
C MET A 91 14.76 25.79 42.77
N VAL A 92 14.37 27.05 42.78
CA VAL A 92 13.30 27.57 41.93
C VAL A 92 13.94 28.62 41.01
N GLY A 93 13.80 28.43 39.71
CA GLY A 93 14.32 29.34 38.70
C GLY A 93 13.22 29.84 37.78
N VAL A 94 13.30 31.09 37.34
CA VAL A 94 12.47 31.69 36.32
C VAL A 94 13.36 32.22 35.23
N SER A 95 13.18 31.75 33.99
CA SER A 95 13.95 32.20 32.83
C SER A 95 13.07 32.94 31.85
N PHE A 96 13.49 34.12 31.40
CA PHE A 96 12.78 34.92 30.41
C PHE A 96 13.59 34.97 29.11
N PRO A 97 12.94 34.70 27.94
CA PRO A 97 13.60 34.84 26.64
C PRO A 97 13.81 36.33 26.32
N VAL A 98 15.06 36.72 26.12
CA VAL A 98 15.43 38.13 25.82
C VAL A 98 15.42 38.42 24.33
N TRP A 99 15.46 37.36 23.46
CA TRP A 99 15.60 37.45 22.01
C TRP A 99 14.30 37.24 21.26
N PHE A 100 13.35 38.20 21.35
CA PHE A 100 12.03 38.09 20.75
C PHE A 100 12.03 38.08 19.21
N LEU A 101 13.02 38.68 18.56
CA LEU A 101 13.10 38.73 17.08
C LEU A 101 13.37 37.37 16.47
N SER A 102 14.32 36.61 17.05
CA SER A 102 14.62 35.24 16.63
C SER A 102 13.44 34.32 16.82
N GLN A 103 12.75 34.43 17.94
CA GLN A 103 11.59 33.58 18.25
C GLN A 103 10.39 33.86 17.33
N ARG A 104 10.16 35.13 16.95
CA ARG A 104 9.14 35.48 15.94
C ARG A 104 9.39 34.81 14.59
N SER A 105 10.65 34.73 14.16
CA SER A 105 11.02 34.05 12.92
C SER A 105 10.76 32.55 13.00
N LYS A 106 11.05 31.91 14.14
CA LYS A 106 10.75 30.47 14.37
C LYS A 106 9.26 30.18 14.36
N VAL A 107 8.45 31.02 15.02
CA VAL A 107 6.98 30.86 14.97
C VAL A 107 6.44 31.07 13.57
N ARG A 108 6.98 32.01 12.80
CA ARG A 108 6.58 32.20 11.39
C ARG A 108 6.95 30.98 10.56
N GLN A 109 8.16 30.44 10.73
CA GLN A 109 8.58 29.21 10.07
C GLN A 109 7.66 28.04 10.43
N ALA A 110 7.41 27.78 11.73
CA ALA A 110 6.52 26.71 12.17
C ALA A 110 5.09 26.87 11.62
N ARG A 111 4.62 28.11 11.45
CA ARG A 111 3.33 28.38 10.81
C ARG A 111 3.34 27.97 9.34
N PHE A 112 4.36 28.34 8.58
CA PHE A 112 4.48 27.93 7.19
C PHE A 112 4.59 26.41 7.03
N GLU A 113 5.30 25.73 7.95
CA GLU A 113 5.37 24.27 7.95
C GLU A 113 3.99 23.63 8.25
N MET A 114 3.21 24.22 9.15
CA MET A 114 1.83 23.78 9.39
C MET A 114 0.93 24.00 8.15
N ASP A 115 0.99 25.20 7.55
CA ASP A 115 0.20 25.52 6.35
C ASP A 115 0.59 24.58 5.17
N LYS A 116 1.88 24.30 5.01
CA LYS A 116 2.39 23.30 4.05
C LYS A 116 1.85 21.91 4.32
N ALA A 117 1.88 21.45 5.59
CA ALA A 117 1.36 20.14 5.97
C ALA A 117 -0.16 20.02 5.71
N GLN A 118 -0.94 21.10 5.90
CA GLN A 118 -2.35 21.10 5.57
C GLN A 118 -2.59 20.94 4.05
N MET A 119 -1.84 21.66 3.22
CA MET A 119 -1.93 21.53 1.77
C MET A 119 -1.51 20.14 1.30
N GLN A 120 -0.46 19.59 1.92
CA GLN A 120 -0.01 18.24 1.61
C GLN A 120 -1.07 17.20 2.00
N ALA A 121 -1.67 17.32 3.18
CA ALA A 121 -2.74 16.44 3.64
C ALA A 121 -3.96 16.46 2.70
N GLU A 122 -4.32 17.63 2.18
CA GLU A 122 -5.39 17.74 1.19
C GLU A 122 -5.01 17.07 -0.15
N ALA A 123 -3.77 17.25 -0.60
CA ALA A 123 -3.26 16.60 -1.80
C ALA A 123 -3.23 15.07 -1.64
N ASP A 124 -2.74 14.56 -0.50
CA ASP A 124 -2.65 13.14 -0.20
C ASP A 124 -4.05 12.49 -0.12
N ARG A 125 -5.01 13.18 0.48
CA ARG A 125 -6.40 12.74 0.48
C ARG A 125 -6.97 12.62 -0.94
N ARG A 126 -6.76 13.62 -1.79
CA ARG A 126 -7.21 13.59 -3.19
C ARG A 126 -6.54 12.47 -3.98
N ASN A 127 -5.24 12.26 -3.74
CA ASN A 127 -4.50 11.16 -4.36
C ASN A 127 -5.05 9.80 -3.93
N LEU A 128 -5.42 9.64 -2.65
CA LEU A 128 -6.07 8.44 -2.15
C LEU A 128 -7.43 8.20 -2.81
N GLU A 129 -8.27 9.22 -2.91
CA GLU A 129 -9.56 9.17 -3.60
C GLU A 129 -9.40 8.78 -5.08
N LEU A 130 -8.41 9.37 -5.76
CA LEU A 130 -8.08 9.04 -7.15
C LEU A 130 -7.63 7.58 -7.27
N LYS A 131 -6.70 7.13 -6.43
CA LYS A 131 -6.20 5.75 -6.46
C LYS A 131 -7.32 4.73 -6.27
N VAL A 132 -8.22 4.96 -5.31
CA VAL A 132 -9.40 4.10 -5.09
C VAL A 132 -10.32 4.08 -6.31
N SER A 133 -10.54 5.24 -6.96
CA SER A 133 -11.36 5.32 -8.17
C SER A 133 -10.75 4.57 -9.36
N GLU A 134 -9.43 4.66 -9.53
CA GLU A 134 -8.66 3.93 -10.56
C GLU A 134 -8.70 2.42 -10.35
N LEU A 135 -8.54 1.97 -9.10
CA LEU A 135 -8.62 0.55 -8.74
C LEU A 135 -10.03 0.00 -9.02
N ARG A 136 -11.07 0.75 -8.66
CA ARG A 136 -12.45 0.38 -8.94
C ARG A 136 -12.74 0.27 -10.44
N ALA A 137 -12.26 1.21 -11.23
CA ALA A 137 -12.37 1.15 -12.69
C ALA A 137 -11.63 -0.05 -13.29
N SER A 138 -10.44 -0.36 -12.76
CA SER A 138 -9.64 -1.52 -13.17
C SER A 138 -10.33 -2.83 -12.83
N LEU A 139 -10.89 -2.96 -11.63
CA LEU A 139 -11.67 -4.14 -11.20
C LEU A 139 -12.88 -4.38 -12.09
N ARG A 140 -13.63 -3.34 -12.43
CA ARG A 140 -14.77 -3.47 -13.38
C ARG A 140 -14.30 -3.97 -14.75
N ARG A 141 -13.26 -3.36 -15.29
CA ARG A 141 -12.68 -3.74 -16.59
C ARG A 141 -12.19 -5.18 -16.60
N TYR A 142 -11.41 -5.60 -15.58
CA TYR A 142 -10.94 -6.99 -15.50
C TYR A 142 -12.09 -7.96 -15.28
N GLY A 143 -13.07 -7.60 -14.45
CA GLY A 143 -14.27 -8.42 -14.25
C GLY A 143 -15.08 -8.62 -15.52
N GLU A 144 -15.20 -7.59 -16.37
CA GLU A 144 -15.84 -7.72 -17.70
C GLU A 144 -15.02 -8.60 -18.64
N SER A 145 -13.69 -8.45 -18.63
CA SER A 145 -12.80 -9.30 -19.43
C SER A 145 -12.88 -10.77 -18.99
N ILE A 146 -12.91 -11.05 -17.69
CA ILE A 146 -13.03 -12.41 -17.15
C ILE A 146 -14.38 -13.02 -17.58
N ARG A 147 -15.46 -12.26 -17.52
CA ARG A 147 -16.78 -12.73 -18.01
C ARG A 147 -16.76 -13.08 -19.49
N TYR A 148 -16.09 -12.27 -20.32
CA TYR A 148 -15.90 -12.57 -21.74
C TYR A 148 -15.08 -13.85 -21.94
N TYR A 149 -13.96 -14.00 -21.22
CA TYR A 149 -13.13 -15.21 -21.31
C TYR A 149 -13.93 -16.47 -20.95
N THR A 150 -14.65 -16.44 -19.84
CA THR A 150 -15.40 -17.61 -19.35
C THR A 150 -16.63 -17.92 -20.21
N ALA A 151 -17.31 -16.90 -20.74
CA ALA A 151 -18.52 -17.10 -21.55
C ALA A 151 -18.22 -17.53 -23.00
N SER A 152 -17.09 -17.13 -23.57
CA SER A 152 -16.84 -17.31 -25.01
C SER A 152 -15.42 -17.75 -25.32
N ALA A 153 -14.39 -16.97 -24.94
CA ALA A 153 -13.05 -17.16 -25.45
C ALA A 153 -12.40 -18.51 -25.07
N LEU A 154 -12.62 -19.01 -23.85
CA LEU A 154 -12.11 -20.31 -23.40
C LEU A 154 -12.80 -21.47 -24.14
N VAL A 155 -14.10 -21.35 -24.39
CA VAL A 155 -14.85 -22.36 -25.18
C VAL A 155 -14.33 -22.40 -26.61
N GLU A 156 -14.06 -21.23 -27.19
CA GLU A 156 -13.51 -21.14 -28.55
C GLU A 156 -12.09 -21.70 -28.61
N ALA A 157 -11.24 -21.42 -27.61
CA ALA A 157 -9.90 -21.98 -27.49
C ALA A 157 -9.94 -23.53 -27.44
N ASP A 158 -10.87 -24.09 -26.66
CA ASP A 158 -11.04 -25.53 -26.55
C ASP A 158 -11.52 -26.16 -27.87
N ASN A 159 -12.43 -25.49 -28.58
CA ASN A 159 -12.89 -25.93 -29.89
C ASN A 159 -11.75 -25.84 -30.92
N LEU A 160 -10.98 -24.77 -30.92
CA LEU A 160 -9.83 -24.60 -31.79
C LEU A 160 -8.79 -25.72 -31.59
N MET A 161 -8.47 -26.06 -30.35
CA MET A 161 -7.55 -27.16 -30.04
C MET A 161 -8.07 -28.50 -30.53
N LYS A 162 -9.36 -28.81 -30.30
CA LYS A 162 -10.01 -30.07 -30.75
C LYS A 162 -10.03 -30.18 -32.28
N THR A 163 -10.38 -29.08 -32.93
CA THR A 163 -10.46 -29.05 -34.41
C THR A 163 -9.08 -29.21 -35.02
N ALA A 164 -8.09 -28.50 -34.50
CA ALA A 164 -6.68 -28.62 -34.96
C ALA A 164 -6.13 -30.06 -34.78
N ASP A 165 -6.40 -30.70 -33.64
CA ASP A 165 -5.98 -32.08 -33.38
C ASP A 165 -6.64 -33.05 -34.34
N LEU A 166 -7.96 -32.90 -34.65
CA LEU A 166 -8.65 -33.73 -35.59
C LEU A 166 -8.12 -33.59 -37.03
N GLN A 167 -8.00 -32.36 -37.52
CA GLN A 167 -7.50 -32.04 -38.84
C GLN A 167 -6.06 -32.54 -39.07
N PHE A 168 -5.21 -32.42 -38.05
CA PHE A 168 -3.85 -32.93 -38.11
C PHE A 168 -3.83 -34.49 -38.19
N ARG A 169 -4.66 -35.18 -37.40
CA ARG A 169 -4.77 -36.65 -37.44
C ARG A 169 -5.32 -37.17 -38.79
N GLU A 170 -6.21 -36.42 -39.40
CA GLU A 170 -6.79 -36.75 -40.70
C GLU A 170 -5.89 -36.32 -41.86
N SER A 171 -4.73 -35.73 -41.55
CA SER A 171 -3.75 -35.23 -42.56
C SER A 171 -4.33 -34.11 -43.43
N GLU A 172 -5.28 -33.38 -42.95
CA GLU A 172 -5.90 -32.22 -43.63
C GLU A 172 -5.08 -30.94 -43.46
N THR A 173 -4.27 -30.86 -42.40
CA THR A 173 -3.36 -29.72 -42.12
C THR A 173 -1.94 -30.17 -41.92
N ASP A 174 -1.00 -29.26 -42.18
CA ASP A 174 0.42 -29.51 -41.91
C ASP A 174 0.77 -29.20 -40.44
N ILE A 175 1.99 -29.59 -40.04
CA ILE A 175 2.49 -29.37 -38.67
C ILE A 175 2.56 -27.89 -38.29
N SER A 176 2.77 -26.99 -39.26
CA SER A 176 2.91 -25.55 -39.03
C SER A 176 1.55 -24.95 -38.67
N GLU A 177 0.50 -25.29 -39.41
CA GLU A 177 -0.87 -24.86 -39.14
C GLU A 177 -1.39 -25.42 -37.80
N TYR A 178 -1.09 -26.71 -37.53
CA TYR A 178 -1.39 -27.33 -36.23
C TYR A 178 -0.77 -26.55 -35.06
N VAL A 179 0.55 -26.29 -35.12
CA VAL A 179 1.27 -25.57 -34.07
C VAL A 179 0.76 -24.15 -33.95
N GLN A 180 0.43 -23.47 -35.03
CA GLN A 180 -0.12 -22.11 -35.00
C GLN A 180 -1.49 -22.08 -34.28
N SER A 181 -2.37 -23.02 -34.59
CA SER A 181 -3.70 -23.13 -33.95
C SER A 181 -3.57 -23.45 -32.47
N MET A 182 -2.69 -24.36 -32.09
CA MET A 182 -2.41 -24.68 -30.68
C MET A 182 -1.86 -23.47 -29.91
N ASN A 183 -0.93 -22.74 -30.51
CA ASN A 183 -0.38 -21.52 -29.89
C ASN A 183 -1.45 -20.44 -29.72
N ALA A 184 -2.33 -20.25 -30.71
CA ALA A 184 -3.42 -19.30 -30.61
C ALA A 184 -4.38 -19.63 -29.43
N ALA A 185 -4.73 -20.91 -29.27
CA ALA A 185 -5.55 -21.36 -28.16
C ALA A 185 -4.84 -21.20 -26.80
N LEU A 186 -3.55 -21.47 -26.73
CA LEU A 186 -2.72 -21.30 -25.53
C LEU A 186 -2.61 -19.82 -25.13
N GLU A 187 -2.46 -18.91 -26.09
CA GLU A 187 -2.43 -17.47 -25.81
C GLU A 187 -3.77 -16.96 -25.23
N ILE A 188 -4.91 -17.49 -25.68
CA ILE A 188 -6.20 -17.17 -25.08
C ILE A 188 -6.26 -17.61 -23.61
N ARG A 189 -5.84 -18.86 -23.32
CA ARG A 189 -5.79 -19.39 -21.95
C ARG A 189 -4.84 -18.59 -21.05
N LYS A 190 -3.66 -18.25 -21.57
CA LYS A 190 -2.68 -17.42 -20.86
C LYS A 190 -3.24 -16.04 -20.56
N GLY A 191 -3.92 -15.41 -21.53
CA GLY A 191 -4.58 -14.10 -21.34
C GLY A 191 -5.66 -14.14 -20.27
N TYR A 192 -6.41 -15.23 -20.15
CA TYR A 192 -7.35 -15.44 -19.05
C TYR A 192 -6.65 -15.48 -17.69
N VAL A 193 -5.63 -16.32 -17.53
CA VAL A 193 -4.86 -16.47 -16.29
C VAL A 193 -4.26 -15.12 -15.87
N GLU A 194 -3.65 -14.41 -16.81
CA GLU A 194 -3.10 -13.06 -16.56
C GLU A 194 -4.18 -12.08 -16.11
N THR A 195 -5.35 -12.10 -16.74
CA THR A 195 -6.48 -11.23 -16.39
C THR A 195 -6.99 -11.51 -14.97
N VAL A 196 -7.11 -12.80 -14.59
CA VAL A 196 -7.48 -13.20 -13.22
C VAL A 196 -6.43 -12.73 -12.20
N TYR A 197 -5.17 -12.89 -12.52
CA TYR A 197 -4.08 -12.41 -11.68
C TYR A 197 -4.16 -10.89 -11.46
N GLN A 198 -4.30 -10.12 -12.54
CA GLN A 198 -4.40 -8.66 -12.46
C GLN A 198 -5.66 -8.20 -11.69
N TYR A 199 -6.77 -8.91 -11.85
CA TYR A 199 -7.97 -8.68 -11.04
C TYR A 199 -7.68 -8.88 -9.55
N ASN A 200 -7.07 -10.00 -9.18
CA ASN A 200 -6.79 -10.32 -7.79
C ASN A 200 -5.79 -9.32 -7.15
N VAL A 201 -4.77 -8.89 -7.89
CA VAL A 201 -3.85 -7.85 -7.43
C VAL A 201 -4.59 -6.53 -7.17
N ALA A 202 -5.42 -6.11 -8.13
CA ALA A 202 -6.21 -4.88 -7.97
C ALA A 202 -7.24 -5.00 -6.84
N ALA A 203 -7.78 -6.19 -6.59
CA ALA A 203 -8.71 -6.48 -5.51
C ALA A 203 -8.05 -6.33 -4.13
N LEU A 204 -6.89 -6.93 -3.96
CA LEU A 204 -6.11 -6.82 -2.72
C LEU A 204 -5.63 -5.37 -2.45
N GLU A 205 -5.18 -4.67 -3.51
CA GLU A 205 -4.85 -3.25 -3.38
C GLU A 205 -6.08 -2.41 -2.99
N TYR A 206 -7.23 -2.67 -3.60
CA TYR A 206 -8.47 -1.96 -3.28
C TYR A 206 -8.87 -2.16 -1.82
N GLU A 207 -8.80 -3.40 -1.31
CA GLU A 207 -9.11 -3.70 0.09
C GLU A 207 -8.19 -2.97 1.06
N LEU A 208 -6.90 -2.84 0.74
CA LEU A 208 -5.94 -2.10 1.57
C LEU A 208 -6.32 -0.62 1.75
N TYR A 209 -6.93 -0.01 0.74
CA TYR A 209 -7.33 1.40 0.77
C TYR A 209 -8.78 1.62 1.21
N HIS A 210 -9.56 0.55 1.34
CA HIS A 210 -11.00 0.60 1.62
C HIS A 210 -11.37 0.23 3.06
N GLN A 211 -10.50 -0.42 3.83
CA GLN A 211 -10.75 -0.85 5.22
C GLN A 211 -10.82 0.27 6.25
#